data_15c3b09e1613b9102274b007922fa0ca
#
_entry.id   15c3b09e1613b9102274b007922fa0ca
#
_cell.length_a   1.000
_cell.length_b   1.000
_cell.length_c   1.000
_cell.angle_alpha   90.00
_cell.angle_beta   90.00
_cell.angle_gamma   90.00
#
_symmetry.space_group_name_H-M   'P 1'
#
loop_
_entity.id
_entity.type
_entity.pdbx_description
1 polymer ?
#
loop_
_entity_poly.entity_id
_entity_poly.type
_entity_poly.pdbx_seq_one_letter_code
_entity_poly.pdbx_strand_id
1 'polypeptide(L)'
;MKNYAGPAEIMYHTGLSAGMIRGAKYALLPGDPGRVEGLAKALDRNALFIASHRDYTTWLAQVENAPVLVMSTGMGGPCVTFAVEELARLGVETFIRVGTTGSIQEDLHLGDVVINTASVRMDGASRAYAPIEFPAAADMD
;
A
#
# COMPACT_ATOMS: atom_id res chain seq x y z
N MET A 1 -7.33 -19.89 -9.46
CA MET A 1 -6.80 -19.04 -10.54
C MET A 1 -6.83 -17.60 -10.05
N LYS A 2 -5.70 -16.90 -10.06
CA LYS A 2 -5.67 -15.45 -9.79
C LYS A 2 -6.39 -14.76 -10.94
N ASN A 3 -7.47 -14.04 -10.66
CA ASN A 3 -8.28 -13.35 -11.67
C ASN A 3 -7.70 -11.95 -11.88
N TYR A 4 -6.63 -11.85 -12.68
CA TYR A 4 -6.02 -10.57 -12.98
C TYR A 4 -6.91 -9.72 -13.89
N ALA A 5 -6.86 -8.40 -13.68
CA ALA A 5 -7.54 -7.44 -14.55
C ALA A 5 -6.95 -7.46 -15.97
N GLY A 6 -7.80 -7.21 -16.96
CA GLY A 6 -7.36 -7.01 -18.33
C GLY A 6 -6.47 -5.76 -18.45
N PRO A 7 -5.60 -5.68 -19.49
CA PRO A 7 -4.62 -4.60 -19.62
C PRO A 7 -5.21 -3.18 -19.63
N ALA A 8 -6.43 -3.03 -20.11
CA ALA A 8 -7.15 -1.75 -20.23
C ALA A 8 -8.23 -1.56 -19.15
N GLU A 9 -8.42 -2.55 -18.27
CA GLU A 9 -9.42 -2.45 -17.20
C GLU A 9 -8.95 -1.43 -16.17
N ILE A 10 -9.76 -0.41 -15.93
CA ILE A 10 -9.49 0.64 -14.93
C ILE A 10 -10.17 0.26 -13.63
N MET A 11 -9.41 0.22 -12.55
CA MET A 11 -9.89 -0.03 -11.20
C MET A 11 -10.78 1.14 -10.73
N TYR A 12 -11.93 0.79 -10.19
CA TYR A 12 -12.98 1.77 -9.88
C TYR A 12 -12.57 2.77 -8.77
N HIS A 13 -11.86 2.30 -7.74
CA HIS A 13 -11.51 3.16 -6.61
C HIS A 13 -10.16 3.85 -6.82
N THR A 14 -9.16 3.14 -7.31
CA THR A 14 -7.80 3.66 -7.47
C THR A 14 -7.59 4.41 -8.79
N GLY A 15 -8.44 4.16 -9.79
CA GLY A 15 -8.29 4.73 -11.13
C GLY A 15 -7.09 4.16 -11.91
N LEU A 16 -6.48 3.08 -11.44
CA LEU A 16 -5.31 2.46 -12.06
C LEU A 16 -5.68 1.35 -13.05
N SER A 17 -4.79 1.10 -14.00
CA SER A 17 -4.82 -0.07 -14.86
C SER A 17 -3.48 -0.81 -14.88
N ALA A 18 -3.47 -2.04 -15.37
CA ALA A 18 -2.25 -2.85 -15.45
C ALA A 18 -1.16 -2.17 -16.31
N GLY A 19 -1.54 -1.45 -17.37
CA GLY A 19 -0.59 -0.69 -18.19
C GLY A 19 0.08 0.46 -17.43
N MET A 20 -0.65 1.12 -16.53
CA MET A 20 -0.14 2.26 -15.75
C MET A 20 0.91 1.84 -14.73
N ILE A 21 0.74 0.68 -14.10
CA ILE A 21 1.66 0.18 -13.07
C ILE A 21 2.93 -0.48 -13.62
N ARG A 22 3.03 -0.66 -14.95
CA ARG A 22 4.22 -1.16 -15.66
C ARG A 22 4.80 -2.44 -15.07
N GLY A 23 3.95 -3.36 -14.61
CA GLY A 23 4.36 -4.65 -14.04
C GLY A 23 4.93 -4.57 -12.61
N ALA A 24 4.69 -3.48 -11.90
CA ALA A 24 5.10 -3.36 -10.50
C ALA A 24 4.56 -4.51 -9.64
N LYS A 25 5.43 -5.13 -8.85
CA LYS A 25 5.13 -6.21 -7.92
C LYS A 25 5.08 -5.74 -6.47
N TYR A 26 5.62 -4.56 -6.20
CA TYR A 26 5.77 -4.00 -4.87
C TYR A 26 4.98 -2.71 -4.75
N ALA A 27 4.29 -2.52 -3.63
CA ALA A 27 3.60 -1.28 -3.31
C ALA A 27 3.93 -0.80 -1.89
N LEU A 28 4.39 0.44 -1.81
CA LEU A 28 4.59 1.17 -0.56
C LEU A 28 3.34 2.01 -0.28
N LEU A 29 2.70 1.79 0.87
CA LEU A 29 1.38 2.30 1.16
C LEU A 29 1.37 3.27 2.36
N PRO A 30 1.64 4.59 2.17
CA PRO A 30 1.31 5.59 3.18
C PRO A 30 -0.21 5.80 3.28
N GLY A 31 -0.68 6.36 4.41
CA GLY A 31 -2.10 6.74 4.56
C GLY A 31 -2.41 8.05 3.85
N ASP A 32 -1.59 9.07 4.09
CA ASP A 32 -1.78 10.44 3.62
C ASP A 32 -1.29 10.62 2.17
N PRO A 33 -2.15 11.09 1.25
CA PRO A 33 -1.75 11.39 -0.12
C PRO A 33 -0.64 12.46 -0.22
N GLY A 34 -0.55 13.39 0.73
CA GLY A 34 0.49 14.41 0.79
C GLY A 34 1.91 13.85 1.00
N ARG A 35 2.04 12.61 1.46
CA ARG A 35 3.34 11.95 1.70
C ARG A 35 3.86 11.17 0.49
N VAL A 36 3.01 10.88 -0.49
CA VAL A 36 3.32 9.94 -1.58
C VAL A 36 4.47 10.42 -2.44
N GLU A 37 4.43 11.67 -2.90
CA GLU A 37 5.50 12.26 -3.73
C GLU A 37 6.84 12.24 -3.02
N GLY A 38 6.89 12.67 -1.75
CA GLY A 38 8.12 12.69 -0.96
C GLY A 38 8.73 11.30 -0.81
N LEU A 39 7.91 10.29 -0.50
CA LEU A 39 8.35 8.90 -0.40
C LEU A 39 8.82 8.34 -1.75
N ALA A 40 8.08 8.59 -2.82
CA ALA A 40 8.46 8.13 -4.16
C ALA A 40 9.80 8.74 -4.60
N LYS A 41 9.99 10.04 -4.39
CA LYS A 41 11.24 10.74 -4.72
C LYS A 41 12.42 10.38 -3.81
N ALA A 42 12.17 9.91 -2.61
CA ALA A 42 13.20 9.37 -1.74
C ALA A 42 13.73 8.02 -2.24
N LEU A 43 12.87 7.21 -2.88
CA LEU A 43 13.26 5.96 -3.53
C LEU A 43 13.94 6.21 -4.87
N ASP A 44 13.36 7.09 -5.68
CA ASP A 44 13.84 7.42 -7.02
C ASP A 44 13.56 8.90 -7.31
N ARG A 45 14.63 9.70 -7.49
CA ARG A 45 14.50 11.13 -7.82
C ARG A 45 13.72 11.40 -9.11
N ASN A 46 13.67 10.42 -10.01
CA ASN A 46 12.94 10.46 -11.28
C ASN A 46 11.56 9.80 -11.20
N ALA A 47 11.06 9.50 -10.00
CA ALA A 47 9.74 8.91 -9.82
C ALA A 47 8.67 9.72 -10.56
N LEU A 48 7.71 9.00 -11.14
CA LEU A 48 6.68 9.57 -12.00
C LEU A 48 5.32 9.57 -11.29
N PHE A 49 4.62 10.68 -11.37
CA PHE A 49 3.20 10.74 -11.02
C PHE A 49 2.40 9.88 -12.00
N ILE A 50 1.51 9.03 -11.49
CA ILE A 50 0.70 8.12 -12.31
C ILE A 50 -0.76 8.56 -12.33
N ALA A 51 -1.38 8.70 -11.17
CA ALA A 51 -2.79 9.07 -11.04
C ALA A 51 -3.09 9.60 -9.64
N SER A 52 -4.18 10.36 -9.56
CA SER A 52 -4.83 10.68 -8.28
C SER A 52 -6.32 10.55 -8.46
N HIS A 53 -6.95 9.65 -7.72
CA HIS A 53 -8.38 9.42 -7.73
C HIS A 53 -8.86 9.14 -6.32
N ARG A 54 -9.82 9.95 -5.82
CA ARG A 54 -10.28 9.90 -4.41
C ARG A 54 -9.09 10.05 -3.44
N ASP A 55 -8.95 9.14 -2.49
CA ASP A 55 -7.86 9.12 -1.50
C ASP A 55 -6.56 8.47 -2.04
N TYR A 56 -6.60 7.94 -3.28
CA TYR A 56 -5.53 7.16 -3.88
C TYR A 56 -4.69 8.02 -4.84
N THR A 57 -3.61 8.59 -4.33
CA THR A 57 -2.57 9.25 -5.12
C THR A 57 -1.43 8.26 -5.35
N THR A 58 -1.03 8.06 -6.59
CA THR A 58 -0.08 7.03 -6.99
C THR A 58 1.09 7.60 -7.76
N TRP A 59 2.28 7.20 -7.36
CA TRP A 59 3.55 7.44 -8.04
C TRP A 59 4.25 6.12 -8.35
N LEU A 60 5.10 6.11 -9.36
CA LEU A 60 5.95 4.99 -9.76
C LEU A 60 7.41 5.37 -9.61
N ALA A 61 8.14 4.63 -8.82
CA ALA A 61 9.57 4.72 -8.63
C ALA A 61 10.28 3.50 -9.23
N GLN A 62 11.57 3.61 -9.49
CA GLN A 62 12.44 2.50 -9.87
C GLN A 62 13.44 2.24 -8.75
N VAL A 63 13.46 1.02 -8.22
CA VAL A 63 14.42 0.58 -7.21
C VAL A 63 15.14 -0.64 -7.73
N GLU A 64 16.46 -0.56 -7.92
CA GLU A 64 17.27 -1.65 -8.46
C GLU A 64 16.70 -2.28 -9.74
N ASN A 65 16.19 -1.43 -10.66
CA ASN A 65 15.52 -1.81 -11.91
C ASN A 65 14.15 -2.49 -11.74
N ALA A 66 13.58 -2.55 -10.54
CA ALA A 66 12.22 -3.00 -10.31
C ALA A 66 11.26 -1.81 -10.17
N PRO A 67 10.11 -1.80 -10.86
CA PRO A 67 9.09 -0.78 -10.63
C PRO A 67 8.42 -1.00 -9.28
N VAL A 68 8.32 0.07 -8.48
CA VAL A 68 7.70 0.10 -7.17
C VAL A 68 6.62 1.17 -7.15
N LEU A 69 5.41 0.81 -6.77
CA LEU A 69 4.34 1.77 -6.55
C LEU A 69 4.47 2.42 -5.17
N VAL A 70 4.23 3.72 -5.12
CA VAL A 70 3.96 4.43 -3.87
C VAL A 70 2.56 5.01 -3.98
N MET A 71 1.62 4.50 -3.16
CA MET A 71 0.22 4.89 -3.27
C MET A 71 -0.39 5.14 -1.89
N SER A 72 -1.10 6.26 -1.74
CA SER A 72 -1.86 6.52 -0.52
C SER A 72 -3.07 5.58 -0.40
N THR A 73 -3.43 5.28 0.83
CA THR A 73 -4.61 4.44 1.12
C THR A 73 -5.77 5.23 1.72
N GLY A 74 -5.56 6.49 2.10
CA GLY A 74 -6.52 7.20 2.94
C GLY A 74 -6.57 6.64 4.36
N MET A 75 -7.69 6.88 5.05
CA MET A 75 -7.89 6.49 6.45
C MET A 75 -8.84 5.31 6.59
N GLY A 76 -8.50 4.42 7.53
CA GLY A 76 -9.35 3.31 7.95
C GLY A 76 -9.20 2.04 7.13
N GLY A 77 -9.60 0.92 7.74
CA GLY A 77 -9.49 -0.42 7.15
C GLY A 77 -10.14 -0.57 5.78
N PRO A 78 -11.39 -0.09 5.55
CA PRO A 78 -12.05 -0.21 4.26
C PRO A 78 -11.27 0.43 3.10
N CYS A 79 -10.65 1.61 3.32
CA CYS A 79 -9.85 2.26 2.28
C CYS A 79 -8.59 1.44 1.93
N VAL A 80 -7.93 0.89 2.94
CA VAL A 80 -6.79 -0.03 2.73
C VAL A 80 -7.23 -1.29 1.99
N THR A 81 -8.41 -1.82 2.30
CA THR A 81 -8.97 -2.99 1.62
C THR A 81 -9.13 -2.76 0.12
N PHE A 82 -9.75 -1.65 -0.30
CA PHE A 82 -9.89 -1.31 -1.72
C PHE A 82 -8.52 -1.17 -2.40
N ALA A 83 -7.56 -0.50 -1.74
CA ALA A 83 -6.21 -0.36 -2.26
C ALA A 83 -5.55 -1.71 -2.54
N VAL A 84 -5.52 -2.59 -1.54
CA VAL A 84 -4.87 -3.91 -1.62
C VAL A 84 -5.55 -4.80 -2.65
N GLU A 85 -6.89 -4.89 -2.63
CA GLU A 85 -7.66 -5.69 -3.58
C GLU A 85 -7.43 -5.28 -5.04
N GLU A 86 -7.53 -3.97 -5.32
CA GLU A 86 -7.38 -3.49 -6.69
C GLU A 86 -5.92 -3.63 -7.17
N LEU A 87 -4.94 -3.32 -6.33
CA LEU A 87 -3.53 -3.52 -6.68
C LEU A 87 -3.19 -5.00 -6.87
N ALA A 88 -3.72 -5.90 -6.05
CA ALA A 88 -3.53 -7.35 -6.21
C ALA A 88 -4.13 -7.84 -7.53
N ARG A 89 -5.31 -7.34 -7.93
CA ARG A 89 -5.91 -7.63 -9.24
C ARG A 89 -5.05 -7.12 -10.41
N LEU A 90 -4.33 -6.02 -10.22
CA LEU A 90 -3.38 -5.50 -11.20
C LEU A 90 -2.05 -6.26 -11.23
N GLY A 91 -1.82 -7.15 -10.26
CA GLY A 91 -0.65 -8.04 -10.22
C GLY A 91 0.44 -7.64 -9.22
N VAL A 92 0.15 -6.70 -8.31
CA VAL A 92 1.03 -6.42 -7.16
C VAL A 92 0.98 -7.59 -6.18
N GLU A 93 2.11 -7.97 -5.64
CA GLU A 93 2.27 -9.17 -4.82
C GLU A 93 2.75 -8.86 -3.39
N THR A 94 3.50 -7.77 -3.22
CA THR A 94 4.05 -7.36 -1.92
C THR A 94 3.55 -5.96 -1.54
N PHE A 95 3.03 -5.84 -0.34
CA PHE A 95 2.46 -4.62 0.21
C PHE A 95 3.18 -4.23 1.50
N ILE A 96 3.78 -3.04 1.53
CA ILE A 96 4.47 -2.51 2.70
C ILE A 96 3.73 -1.27 3.18
N ARG A 97 3.13 -1.34 4.35
CA ARG A 97 2.48 -0.18 4.97
C ARG A 97 3.52 0.72 5.63
N VAL A 98 3.56 1.99 5.23
CA VAL A 98 4.45 3.00 5.82
C VAL A 98 3.62 4.06 6.51
N GLY A 99 3.73 4.15 7.81
CA GLY A 99 2.95 5.08 8.61
C GLY A 99 3.78 5.78 9.67
N THR A 100 3.13 6.68 10.40
CA THR A 100 3.61 7.24 11.65
C THR A 100 2.72 6.75 12.78
N THR A 101 3.29 6.58 13.96
CA THR A 101 2.55 6.15 15.15
C THR A 101 3.05 6.91 16.37
N GLY A 102 2.22 6.98 17.41
CA GLY A 102 2.68 7.34 18.74
C GLY A 102 3.25 6.12 19.47
N SER A 103 4.17 6.34 20.38
CA SER A 103 4.66 5.32 21.31
C SER A 103 3.97 5.43 22.66
N ILE A 104 3.69 4.30 23.27
CA ILE A 104 3.33 4.17 24.68
C ILE A 104 4.45 3.48 25.48
N GLN A 105 5.60 3.22 24.84
CA GLN A 105 6.79 2.63 25.46
C GLN A 105 7.76 3.76 25.81
N GLU A 106 8.38 3.70 27.00
CA GLU A 106 9.29 4.73 27.49
C GLU A 106 10.65 4.75 26.79
N ASP A 107 11.05 3.63 26.21
CA ASP A 107 12.33 3.41 25.53
C ASP A 107 12.31 3.77 24.03
N LEU A 108 11.16 4.20 23.50
CA LEU A 108 11.02 4.63 22.10
C LEU A 108 11.03 6.15 21.99
N HIS A 109 11.85 6.67 21.07
CA HIS A 109 12.06 8.10 20.86
C HIS A 109 11.59 8.56 19.47
N LEU A 110 11.46 9.86 19.29
CA LEU A 110 11.14 10.43 17.98
C LEU A 110 12.20 10.06 16.93
N GLY A 111 11.74 9.48 15.84
CA GLY A 111 12.58 9.03 14.74
C GLY A 111 12.92 7.54 14.78
N ASP A 112 12.58 6.84 15.85
CA ASP A 112 12.74 5.40 15.89
C ASP A 112 11.81 4.70 14.90
N VAL A 113 12.29 3.60 14.31
CA VAL A 113 11.52 2.77 13.38
C VAL A 113 11.00 1.54 14.10
N VAL A 114 9.69 1.34 14.02
CA VAL A 114 9.01 0.16 14.56
C VAL A 114 8.53 -0.73 13.43
N ILE A 115 8.93 -2.00 13.47
CA ILE A 115 8.46 -3.02 12.52
C ILE A 115 7.41 -3.88 13.23
N ASN A 116 6.17 -3.78 12.77
CA ASN A 116 5.07 -4.55 13.34
C ASN A 116 5.12 -6.01 12.86
N THR A 117 5.15 -6.94 13.79
CA THR A 117 5.10 -8.38 13.49
C THR A 117 3.68 -8.94 13.53
N ALA A 118 2.78 -8.30 14.30
CA ALA A 118 1.38 -8.69 14.38
C ALA A 118 0.50 -7.52 14.85
N SER A 119 -0.80 -7.63 14.61
CA SER A 119 -1.81 -6.66 15.07
C SER A 119 -3.06 -7.34 15.58
N VAL A 120 -3.74 -6.69 16.52
CA VAL A 120 -5.07 -7.09 16.96
C VAL A 120 -6.10 -6.60 15.92
N ARG A 121 -6.96 -7.50 15.45
CA ARG A 121 -7.93 -7.24 14.39
C ARG A 121 -9.19 -6.52 14.93
N MET A 122 -9.10 -5.22 15.11
CA MET A 122 -10.21 -4.37 15.59
C MET A 122 -10.68 -3.36 14.52
N ASP A 123 -10.24 -3.51 13.30
CA ASP A 123 -10.52 -2.60 12.18
C ASP A 123 -11.94 -2.76 11.59
N GLY A 124 -12.57 -3.92 11.79
CA GLY A 124 -13.88 -4.28 11.25
C GLY A 124 -13.84 -4.83 9.82
N ALA A 125 -13.05 -4.25 8.90
CA ALA A 125 -12.99 -4.65 7.50
C ALA A 125 -12.40 -6.06 7.31
N SER A 126 -11.37 -6.40 8.07
CA SER A 126 -10.68 -7.69 7.97
C SER A 126 -11.56 -8.90 8.30
N ARG A 127 -12.67 -8.70 9.00
CA ARG A 127 -13.67 -9.75 9.30
C ARG A 127 -14.37 -10.29 8.04
N ALA A 128 -14.41 -9.49 6.97
CA ALA A 128 -14.97 -9.94 5.69
C ALA A 128 -14.09 -11.00 5.01
N TYR A 129 -12.83 -11.12 5.41
CA TYR A 129 -11.85 -12.05 4.81
C TYR A 129 -11.64 -13.31 5.65
N ALA A 130 -11.63 -13.18 6.96
CA ALA A 130 -11.34 -14.29 7.85
C ALA A 130 -12.03 -14.09 9.21
N PRO A 131 -12.37 -15.17 9.94
CA PRO A 131 -12.90 -15.08 11.29
C PRO A 131 -11.93 -14.31 12.21
N ILE A 132 -12.46 -13.74 13.30
CA ILE A 132 -11.67 -12.83 14.17
C ILE A 132 -10.47 -13.54 14.83
N GLU A 133 -10.56 -14.84 15.00
CA GLU A 133 -9.53 -15.69 15.57
C GLU A 133 -8.32 -15.88 14.64
N PHE A 134 -8.48 -15.61 13.35
CA PHE A 134 -7.38 -15.69 12.40
C PHE A 134 -6.37 -14.56 12.68
N PRO A 135 -5.09 -14.88 12.90
CA PRO A 135 -4.11 -13.88 13.31
C PRO A 135 -3.80 -12.88 12.18
N ALA A 136 -3.59 -11.60 12.53
CA ALA A 136 -3.01 -10.60 11.65
C ALA A 136 -1.50 -10.54 11.91
N ALA A 137 -0.76 -11.50 11.36
CA ALA A 137 0.69 -11.54 11.39
C ALA A 137 1.25 -10.95 10.10
N ALA A 138 2.34 -10.19 10.20
CA ALA A 138 3.08 -9.72 9.04
C ALA A 138 3.91 -10.87 8.44
N ASP A 139 4.07 -10.84 7.12
CA ASP A 139 5.08 -11.64 6.44
C ASP A 139 6.44 -10.98 6.70
N MET A 140 7.40 -11.74 7.16
CA MET A 140 8.73 -11.25 7.59
C MET A 140 9.86 -11.74 6.67
N ASP A 141 9.54 -12.47 5.59
CA ASP A 141 10.50 -12.98 4.60
C ASP A 141 10.78 -11.98 3.47
#